data_47aa6acfe1f869c987e3b7dacbc8e221
#
_entry.id   47aa6acfe1f869c987e3b7dacbc8e221
#
_cell.length_a   1.000
_cell.length_b   1.000
_cell.length_c   1.000
_cell.angle_alpha   90.00
_cell.angle_beta   90.00
_cell.angle_gamma   90.00
#
_symmetry.space_group_name_H-M   'P 1'
#
loop_
_entity.id
_entity.type
_entity.pdbx_description
1 polymer ?
#
loop_
_entity_poly.entity_id
_entity_poly.type
_entity_poly.pdbx_seq_one_letter_code
_entity_poly.pdbx_strand_id
1 'polypeptide(L)'
;LKTVSYTIAIAVALVAVVAIPIQIHRQEWREPHPSITSVNASIPKINYVEQVRDIRRTMESHPSIKTISHNTRDKSHYVEHEVVVRFSPRPSNEVIQKMLKQVDGKIKRDYGRGMIIKSNTLSTHQLMQHFAEHPDSIYAEPNYLLLPNRKPNDSLYQPYQWNMKMIGMEKSWDITEGDSSVIVAVVDTGVDLDHPEFKGKLVKGHNFIDNSDKPQDDNGHGTHVSGVIAAKTNNGTGVAGMSWKSKIMPVKAIGADGSGSAYDIAQGIYWATDHGADVINLSVGNYTSSAALKEACKYAYDKNVVLVAASGNDASSQPSYPAAYPEVMSVAAVDHNRKQADFSNYGNYVDVAAPGVDIPSTYIYGDYAALSGTSMACPHVTAMASLIRSVNPDMKNSEVIKLIQKTAVDLGPPGKDEAYGYGLINVNAALSKIKAEAGTAPAQTGAVTPKHTLGGLWHKFLTKLQFGF
;
A
#
# COMPACT_ATOMS: atom_id res chain seq x y z
N LEU A 1 -21.76 -72.82 -40.86
CA LEU A 1 -22.39 -72.45 -39.57
C LEU A 1 -21.32 -72.16 -38.49
N LYS A 2 -20.15 -72.76 -38.56
CA LYS A 2 -19.08 -72.51 -37.55
C LYS A 2 -18.24 -71.17 -37.76
N THR A 3 -18.21 -70.71 -39.04
CA THR A 3 -17.46 -69.47 -39.39
C THR A 3 -18.22 -68.19 -39.09
N VAL A 4 -19.53 -68.19 -39.03
CA VAL A 4 -20.34 -67.00 -38.71
C VAL A 4 -20.36 -66.72 -37.24
N SER A 5 -20.25 -67.76 -36.38
CA SER A 5 -20.18 -67.55 -34.88
C SER A 5 -18.87 -66.92 -34.43
N TYR A 6 -17.74 -67.15 -35.10
CA TYR A 6 -16.47 -66.52 -34.73
C TYR A 6 -16.38 -65.05 -35.09
N THR A 7 -17.02 -64.65 -36.20
CA THR A 7 -17.02 -63.24 -36.63
C THR A 7 -17.84 -62.32 -35.68
N ILE A 8 -18.96 -62.88 -35.18
CA ILE A 8 -19.82 -62.14 -34.21
C ILE A 8 -19.13 -62.02 -32.83
N ALA A 9 -18.40 -63.09 -32.40
CA ALA A 9 -17.67 -63.05 -31.13
C ALA A 9 -16.51 -62.07 -31.15
N ILE A 10 -15.79 -61.91 -32.27
CA ILE A 10 -14.72 -60.94 -32.42
C ILE A 10 -15.25 -59.49 -32.47
N ALA A 11 -16.40 -59.25 -33.10
CA ALA A 11 -17.04 -57.97 -33.20
C ALA A 11 -17.54 -57.48 -31.81
N VAL A 12 -18.08 -58.37 -30.98
CA VAL A 12 -18.52 -58.05 -29.62
C VAL A 12 -17.34 -57.82 -28.68
N ALA A 13 -16.24 -58.57 -28.83
CA ALA A 13 -15.02 -58.36 -28.05
C ALA A 13 -14.32 -57.05 -28.39
N LEU A 14 -14.29 -56.64 -29.67
CA LEU A 14 -13.71 -55.37 -30.11
C LEU A 14 -14.53 -54.14 -29.63
N VAL A 15 -15.85 -54.25 -29.57
CA VAL A 15 -16.69 -53.16 -29.04
C VAL A 15 -16.55 -53.04 -27.53
N ALA A 16 -16.37 -54.12 -26.80
CA ALA A 16 -16.15 -54.10 -25.36
C ALA A 16 -14.77 -53.51 -24.97
N VAL A 17 -13.72 -53.80 -25.77
CA VAL A 17 -12.36 -53.28 -25.52
C VAL A 17 -12.22 -51.80 -25.87
N VAL A 18 -13.00 -51.26 -26.80
CA VAL A 18 -12.98 -49.85 -27.17
C VAL A 18 -13.89 -49.00 -26.25
N ALA A 19 -14.94 -49.59 -25.70
CA ALA A 19 -15.88 -48.85 -24.80
C ALA A 19 -15.33 -48.64 -23.37
N ILE A 20 -14.53 -49.57 -22.85
CA ILE A 20 -13.98 -49.49 -21.48
C ILE A 20 -13.01 -48.32 -21.31
N PRO A 21 -12.06 -48.07 -22.22
CA PRO A 21 -11.17 -46.89 -22.07
C PRO A 21 -11.90 -45.54 -22.17
N ILE A 22 -12.99 -45.47 -22.97
CA ILE A 22 -13.75 -44.21 -23.11
C ILE A 22 -14.58 -43.91 -21.87
N GLN A 23 -15.10 -44.92 -21.17
CA GLN A 23 -15.81 -44.70 -19.90
C GLN A 23 -14.90 -44.38 -18.75
N ILE A 24 -13.70 -44.96 -18.65
CA ILE A 24 -12.70 -44.67 -17.66
C ILE A 24 -12.18 -43.24 -17.85
N HIS A 25 -11.92 -42.82 -19.10
CA HIS A 25 -11.47 -41.47 -19.39
C HIS A 25 -12.54 -40.38 -19.12
N ARG A 26 -13.85 -40.72 -19.24
CA ARG A 26 -14.93 -39.76 -18.90
C ARG A 26 -15.21 -39.65 -17.42
N GLN A 27 -14.80 -40.61 -16.58
CA GLN A 27 -14.95 -40.56 -15.14
C GLN A 27 -13.80 -39.81 -14.48
N GLU A 28 -12.57 -39.85 -15.01
CA GLU A 28 -11.42 -39.09 -14.48
C GLU A 28 -11.49 -37.59 -14.75
N TRP A 29 -12.33 -37.15 -15.71
CA TRP A 29 -12.51 -35.69 -15.97
C TRP A 29 -13.65 -35.05 -15.19
N ARG A 30 -14.19 -35.73 -14.16
CA ARG A 30 -15.23 -35.20 -13.27
C ARG A 30 -14.80 -35.07 -11.82
N GLU A 31 -13.52 -35.00 -11.55
CA GLU A 31 -13.14 -34.41 -10.30
C GLU A 31 -13.46 -32.91 -10.40
N PRO A 32 -14.29 -32.36 -9.51
CA PRO A 32 -14.40 -30.92 -9.43
C PRO A 32 -12.97 -30.42 -9.18
N HIS A 33 -12.46 -29.55 -10.06
CA HIS A 33 -11.39 -28.67 -9.65
C HIS A 33 -11.73 -28.23 -8.22
N PRO A 34 -10.80 -28.31 -7.26
CA PRO A 34 -11.07 -27.72 -5.99
C PRO A 34 -11.54 -26.33 -6.34
N SER A 35 -12.83 -26.08 -6.16
CA SER A 35 -13.35 -24.73 -6.15
C SER A 35 -12.33 -23.98 -5.32
N ILE A 36 -11.79 -22.91 -5.86
CA ILE A 36 -11.12 -21.91 -5.04
C ILE A 36 -12.20 -21.54 -4.03
N THR A 37 -12.28 -22.37 -3.00
CA THR A 37 -13.11 -22.09 -1.83
C THR A 37 -12.50 -20.83 -1.34
N SER A 38 -13.21 -19.76 -1.63
CA SER A 38 -12.91 -18.43 -1.19
C SER A 38 -12.25 -18.53 0.16
N VAL A 39 -10.99 -18.13 0.25
CA VAL A 39 -10.28 -17.87 1.50
C VAL A 39 -11.06 -16.85 2.37
N ASN A 40 -12.19 -16.39 1.90
CA ASN A 40 -13.08 -15.39 2.48
C ASN A 40 -13.94 -15.84 3.66
N ALA A 41 -13.94 -17.11 4.06
CA ALA A 41 -14.87 -17.58 5.10
C ALA A 41 -14.45 -17.25 6.54
N SER A 42 -13.27 -16.67 6.79
CA SER A 42 -12.78 -16.43 8.15
C SER A 42 -11.98 -15.15 8.38
N ILE A 43 -11.97 -14.23 7.42
CA ILE A 43 -11.25 -12.96 7.61
C ILE A 43 -12.16 -12.01 8.35
N PRO A 44 -11.84 -11.62 9.60
CA PRO A 44 -12.69 -10.71 10.35
C PRO A 44 -12.69 -9.35 9.66
N LYS A 45 -13.86 -8.84 9.27
CA LYS A 45 -14.03 -7.45 8.90
C LYS A 45 -13.60 -6.59 10.09
N ILE A 46 -12.72 -5.65 9.85
CA ILE A 46 -12.37 -4.66 10.86
C ILE A 46 -13.52 -3.63 10.88
N ASN A 47 -14.46 -3.79 11.80
CA ASN A 47 -15.51 -2.80 12.01
C ASN A 47 -14.91 -1.57 12.68
N TYR A 48 -14.79 -0.49 11.90
CA TYR A 48 -14.14 0.76 12.31
C TYR A 48 -14.66 1.34 13.63
N VAL A 49 -15.98 1.34 13.86
CA VAL A 49 -16.57 2.06 15.01
C VAL A 49 -16.32 1.35 16.33
N GLU A 50 -16.42 0.03 16.36
CA GLU A 50 -16.26 -0.74 17.61
C GLU A 50 -14.79 -0.90 18.00
N GLN A 51 -13.92 -1.18 17.06
CA GLN A 51 -12.50 -1.40 17.34
C GLN A 51 -11.76 -0.13 17.73
N VAL A 52 -12.09 1.03 17.15
CA VAL A 52 -11.52 2.30 17.60
C VAL A 52 -11.92 2.62 19.04
N ARG A 53 -13.14 2.27 19.46
CA ARG A 53 -13.57 2.42 20.87
C ARG A 53 -12.79 1.49 21.80
N ASP A 54 -12.57 0.25 21.41
CA ASP A 54 -11.85 -0.74 22.21
C ASP A 54 -10.36 -0.41 22.30
N ILE A 55 -9.76 0.04 21.20
CA ILE A 55 -8.37 0.52 21.17
C ILE A 55 -8.21 1.72 22.09
N ARG A 56 -9.11 2.70 22.02
CA ARG A 56 -9.07 3.88 22.88
C ARG A 56 -9.16 3.50 24.35
N ARG A 57 -10.07 2.61 24.72
CA ARG A 57 -10.19 2.10 26.09
C ARG A 57 -8.94 1.34 26.54
N THR A 58 -8.37 0.50 25.66
CA THR A 58 -7.14 -0.23 25.95
C THR A 58 -5.95 0.71 26.12
N MET A 59 -5.85 1.74 25.28
CA MET A 59 -4.81 2.76 25.42
C MET A 59 -4.97 3.59 26.70
N GLU A 60 -6.19 3.99 27.04
CA GLU A 60 -6.49 4.77 28.24
C GLU A 60 -6.28 3.97 29.53
N SER A 61 -6.44 2.64 29.49
CA SER A 61 -6.25 1.75 30.64
C SER A 61 -4.80 1.29 30.85
N HIS A 62 -3.90 1.49 29.88
CA HIS A 62 -2.53 1.01 29.99
C HIS A 62 -1.60 2.01 30.69
N PRO A 63 -0.98 1.65 31.85
CA PRO A 63 -0.25 2.61 32.68
C PRO A 63 0.99 3.22 32.05
N SER A 64 1.52 2.64 30.97
CA SER A 64 2.65 3.18 30.20
C SER A 64 2.24 4.08 29.02
N ILE A 65 0.93 4.18 28.70
CA ILE A 65 0.44 5.00 27.60
C ILE A 65 0.11 6.39 28.12
N LYS A 66 0.88 7.37 27.67
CA LYS A 66 0.59 8.79 27.95
C LYS A 66 -0.43 9.29 26.92
N THR A 67 -1.59 9.71 27.41
CA THR A 67 -2.59 10.37 26.58
C THR A 67 -2.01 11.65 25.99
N ILE A 68 -2.07 11.80 24.68
CA ILE A 68 -1.67 13.00 23.95
C ILE A 68 -2.94 13.66 23.46
N SER A 69 -3.23 14.88 23.92
CA SER A 69 -4.33 15.67 23.41
C SER A 69 -4.03 16.15 22.00
N HIS A 70 -4.97 15.97 21.10
CA HIS A 70 -4.89 16.44 19.73
C HIS A 70 -5.89 17.58 19.53
N ASN A 71 -5.37 18.75 19.22
CA ASN A 71 -6.21 19.87 18.81
C ASN A 71 -6.59 19.68 17.34
N THR A 72 -7.84 19.32 17.09
CA THR A 72 -8.36 19.05 15.73
C THR A 72 -8.41 20.31 14.85
N ARG A 73 -8.32 21.52 15.42
CA ARG A 73 -8.34 22.79 14.67
C ARG A 73 -6.97 23.20 14.17
N ASP A 74 -5.96 23.18 15.04
CA ASP A 74 -4.59 23.61 14.72
C ASP A 74 -3.62 22.44 14.52
N LYS A 75 -4.07 21.19 14.73
CA LYS A 75 -3.28 19.95 14.62
C LYS A 75 -2.02 19.94 15.49
N SER A 76 -1.96 20.78 16.52
CA SER A 76 -0.84 20.78 17.46
C SER A 76 -0.98 19.66 18.49
N HIS A 77 0.15 19.09 18.89
CA HIS A 77 0.22 18.07 19.91
C HIS A 77 0.87 18.64 21.17
N TYR A 78 0.28 18.41 22.32
CA TYR A 78 0.81 18.84 23.61
C TYR A 78 0.40 17.87 24.73
N VAL A 79 1.07 17.97 25.86
CA VAL A 79 0.71 17.17 27.04
C VAL A 79 -0.43 17.87 27.76
N GLU A 80 -1.58 17.22 27.89
CA GLU A 80 -2.74 17.79 28.60
C GLU A 80 -2.42 18.03 30.06
N HIS A 81 -3.02 19.08 30.62
CA HIS A 81 -2.78 19.58 31.98
C HIS A 81 -1.36 20.05 32.26
N GLU A 82 -0.56 20.31 31.23
CA GLU A 82 0.81 20.83 31.37
C GLU A 82 1.00 22.12 30.56
N VAL A 83 1.71 23.09 31.17
CA VAL A 83 2.15 24.33 30.50
C VAL A 83 3.63 24.57 30.73
N VAL A 84 4.29 25.20 29.77
CA VAL A 84 5.62 25.75 29.90
C VAL A 84 5.46 27.24 30.19
N VAL A 85 6.00 27.70 31.34
CA VAL A 85 5.91 29.10 31.77
C VAL A 85 7.29 29.68 31.94
N ARG A 86 7.47 30.90 31.45
CA ARG A 86 8.67 31.70 31.70
C ARG A 86 8.29 33.03 32.28
N PHE A 87 9.00 33.40 33.37
CA PHE A 87 8.87 34.69 34.01
C PHE A 87 10.18 35.50 33.88
N SER A 88 10.06 36.83 33.79
CA SER A 88 11.19 37.76 33.88
C SER A 88 10.74 39.11 34.43
N PRO A 89 11.18 39.51 35.67
CA PRO A 89 12.03 38.73 36.58
C PRO A 89 11.31 37.46 37.09
N ARG A 90 12.11 36.49 37.52
CA ARG A 90 11.54 35.25 38.10
C ARG A 90 10.93 35.60 39.46
N PRO A 91 9.65 35.27 39.72
CA PRO A 91 9.03 35.47 41.02
C PRO A 91 9.73 34.67 42.14
N SER A 92 9.57 35.13 43.38
CA SER A 92 10.09 34.37 44.52
C SER A 92 9.43 32.99 44.63
N ASN A 93 10.12 32.04 45.28
CA ASN A 93 9.56 30.72 45.48
C ASN A 93 8.22 30.73 46.21
N GLU A 94 8.01 31.68 47.13
CA GLU A 94 6.75 31.83 47.85
C GLU A 94 5.60 32.24 46.93
N VAL A 95 5.86 33.15 45.98
CA VAL A 95 4.89 33.58 44.96
C VAL A 95 4.58 32.41 44.03
N ILE A 96 5.60 31.68 43.58
CA ILE A 96 5.41 30.49 42.73
C ILE A 96 4.57 29.44 43.47
N GLN A 97 4.84 29.15 44.73
CA GLN A 97 4.05 28.19 45.51
C GLN A 97 2.59 28.63 45.70
N LYS A 98 2.35 29.94 45.84
CA LYS A 98 1.01 30.50 45.92
C LYS A 98 0.24 30.30 44.59
N MET A 99 0.87 30.57 43.45
CA MET A 99 0.28 30.29 42.11
C MET A 99 -0.02 28.81 41.89
N LEU A 100 0.89 27.93 42.27
CA LEU A 100 0.70 26.49 42.16
C LEU A 100 -0.50 25.98 42.97
N LYS A 101 -0.69 26.51 44.19
CA LYS A 101 -1.86 26.16 45.01
C LYS A 101 -3.18 26.57 44.36
N GLN A 102 -3.20 27.70 43.65
CA GLN A 102 -4.42 28.18 42.97
C GLN A 102 -4.88 27.28 41.82
N VAL A 103 -3.95 26.55 41.21
CA VAL A 103 -4.21 25.69 40.06
C VAL A 103 -4.12 24.20 40.40
N ASP A 104 -4.08 23.82 41.66
CA ASP A 104 -3.80 22.45 42.12
C ASP A 104 -2.62 21.85 41.34
N GLY A 105 -1.55 22.61 41.25
CA GLY A 105 -0.43 22.34 40.36
C GLY A 105 0.87 22.01 41.08
N LYS A 106 1.78 21.42 40.32
CA LYS A 106 3.16 21.17 40.75
C LYS A 106 4.14 21.46 39.62
N ILE A 107 5.36 21.86 39.98
CA ILE A 107 6.46 21.93 39.04
C ILE A 107 6.90 20.52 38.70
N LYS A 108 6.81 20.17 37.44
CA LYS A 108 7.29 18.89 36.90
C LYS A 108 8.76 18.93 36.53
N ARG A 109 9.22 20.08 36.01
CA ARG A 109 10.63 20.39 35.69
C ARG A 109 10.84 21.88 35.77
N ASP A 110 12.03 22.26 36.21
CA ASP A 110 12.52 23.65 36.26
C ASP A 110 13.89 23.72 35.60
N TYR A 111 14.02 24.57 34.59
CA TYR A 111 15.25 24.74 33.81
C TYR A 111 15.93 26.09 34.08
N GLY A 112 15.49 26.81 35.10
CA GLY A 112 15.99 28.16 35.39
C GLY A 112 15.49 29.25 34.43
N ARG A 113 15.40 28.95 33.16
CA ARG A 113 14.87 29.86 32.12
C ARG A 113 13.38 29.65 31.83
N GLY A 114 12.78 28.61 32.38
CA GLY A 114 11.36 28.26 32.27
C GLY A 114 11.05 27.03 33.08
N MET A 115 9.80 26.80 33.38
CA MET A 115 9.34 25.64 34.15
C MET A 115 8.13 24.96 33.49
N ILE A 116 8.07 23.66 33.63
CA ILE A 116 6.87 22.88 33.25
C ILE A 116 6.02 22.73 34.51
N ILE A 117 4.80 23.27 34.45
CA ILE A 117 3.81 23.16 35.52
C ILE A 117 2.73 22.17 35.05
N LYS A 118 2.37 21.24 35.93
CA LYS A 118 1.27 20.26 35.72
C LYS A 118 0.20 20.54 36.78
N SER A 119 -1.06 20.63 36.36
CA SER A 119 -2.27 20.62 37.20
C SER A 119 -2.91 19.25 37.21
N ASN A 120 -3.61 18.94 38.33
CA ASN A 120 -4.45 17.76 38.44
C ASN A 120 -5.90 18.06 38.00
N THR A 121 -6.32 19.31 37.93
CA THR A 121 -7.73 19.74 37.81
C THR A 121 -7.97 20.61 36.58
N LEU A 122 -7.03 21.52 36.24
CA LEU A 122 -7.22 22.48 35.17
C LEU A 122 -6.75 21.91 33.80
N SER A 123 -7.50 22.23 32.74
CA SER A 123 -7.06 21.99 31.36
C SER A 123 -5.83 22.82 31.00
N THR A 124 -5.09 22.41 30.00
CA THR A 124 -3.93 23.15 29.48
C THR A 124 -4.28 24.60 29.13
N HIS A 125 -5.46 24.84 28.52
CA HIS A 125 -5.91 26.18 28.16
C HIS A 125 -6.16 27.08 29.39
N GLN A 126 -6.79 26.55 30.46
CA GLN A 126 -7.03 27.27 31.70
C GLN A 126 -5.71 27.60 32.43
N LEU A 127 -4.74 26.67 32.42
CA LEU A 127 -3.41 26.91 32.94
C LEU A 127 -2.69 28.02 32.18
N MET A 128 -2.75 28.01 30.84
CA MET A 128 -2.16 29.08 30.02
C MET A 128 -2.72 30.45 30.41
N GLN A 129 -4.05 30.58 30.48
CA GLN A 129 -4.70 31.83 30.86
C GLN A 129 -4.23 32.30 32.25
N HIS A 130 -4.25 31.39 33.22
CA HIS A 130 -3.86 31.72 34.60
C HIS A 130 -2.43 32.25 34.71
N PHE A 131 -1.46 31.64 34.03
CA PHE A 131 -0.07 32.05 34.09
C PHE A 131 0.27 33.21 33.14
N ALA A 132 -0.48 33.39 32.04
CA ALA A 132 -0.31 34.52 31.13
C ALA A 132 -0.73 35.86 31.77
N GLU A 133 -1.67 35.84 32.74
CA GLU A 133 -2.16 37.02 33.42
C GLU A 133 -1.14 37.59 34.47
N HIS A 134 -0.10 36.83 34.81
CA HIS A 134 0.90 37.32 35.75
C HIS A 134 1.79 38.39 35.08
N PRO A 135 2.01 39.56 35.73
CA PRO A 135 2.70 40.68 35.11
C PRO A 135 4.15 40.39 34.67
N ASP A 136 4.82 39.47 35.34
CA ASP A 136 6.19 39.05 34.98
C ASP A 136 6.22 37.90 33.97
N SER A 137 5.09 37.43 33.49
CA SER A 137 5.02 36.33 32.53
C SER A 137 5.49 36.81 31.17
N ILE A 138 6.51 36.16 30.63
CA ILE A 138 6.97 36.36 29.26
C ILE A 138 6.15 35.53 28.29
N TYR A 139 5.87 34.26 28.65
CA TYR A 139 4.94 33.37 27.95
C TYR A 139 4.43 32.28 28.88
N ALA A 140 3.23 31.83 28.58
CA ALA A 140 2.65 30.58 29.05
C ALA A 140 2.07 29.83 27.84
N GLU A 141 2.64 28.72 27.51
CA GLU A 141 2.27 27.94 26.32
C GLU A 141 2.07 26.46 26.66
N PRO A 142 1.33 25.70 25.86
CA PRO A 142 1.24 24.26 26.04
C PRO A 142 2.62 23.59 26.05
N ASN A 143 2.78 22.55 26.85
CA ASN A 143 3.96 21.68 26.73
C ASN A 143 3.88 20.91 25.44
N TYR A 144 4.25 21.56 24.32
CA TYR A 144 4.19 20.98 22.99
C TYR A 144 5.08 19.75 22.85
N LEU A 145 4.58 18.75 22.16
CA LEU A 145 5.32 17.56 21.79
C LEU A 145 5.83 17.72 20.36
N LEU A 146 7.12 17.75 20.22
CA LEU A 146 7.76 17.59 18.93
C LEU A 146 7.80 16.08 18.66
N LEU A 147 6.88 15.60 17.84
CA LEU A 147 6.86 14.21 17.41
C LEU A 147 7.95 14.02 16.36
N PRO A 148 8.74 12.93 16.44
CA PRO A 148 9.61 12.56 15.33
C PRO A 148 8.74 12.34 14.08
N ASN A 149 9.21 12.89 12.97
CA ASN A 149 8.43 13.12 11.76
C ASN A 149 7.58 11.95 11.29
N ARG A 150 6.32 12.27 10.94
CA ARG A 150 5.39 11.64 10.02
C ARG A 150 4.96 10.22 10.35
N LYS A 151 4.50 9.99 11.60
CA LYS A 151 3.62 8.85 11.84
C LYS A 151 2.20 9.22 11.40
N PRO A 152 1.56 8.39 10.57
CA PRO A 152 0.16 8.56 10.25
C PRO A 152 -0.71 8.63 11.50
N ASN A 153 -1.72 9.50 11.47
CA ASN A 153 -2.70 9.62 12.54
C ASN A 153 -3.94 8.76 12.30
N ASP A 154 -3.89 7.92 11.27
CA ASP A 154 -4.97 7.01 10.87
C ASP A 154 -5.21 6.00 11.97
N SER A 155 -6.48 5.82 12.34
CA SER A 155 -6.88 5.13 13.57
C SER A 155 -6.47 3.65 13.62
N LEU A 156 -6.34 2.99 12.47
CA LEU A 156 -5.93 1.58 12.36
C LEU A 156 -4.42 1.42 12.14
N TYR A 157 -3.67 2.52 11.97
CA TYR A 157 -2.24 2.47 11.69
C TYR A 157 -1.44 1.86 12.84
N GLN A 158 -1.43 2.50 14.00
CA GLN A 158 -0.59 2.10 15.13
C GLN A 158 -0.91 0.70 15.66
N PRO A 159 -2.20 0.32 15.84
CA PRO A 159 -2.52 -0.97 16.43
C PRO A 159 -2.43 -2.15 15.44
N TYR A 160 -2.60 -1.93 14.13
CA TYR A 160 -2.78 -3.04 13.20
C TYR A 160 -1.81 -3.07 12.03
N GLN A 161 -1.31 -1.93 11.53
CA GLN A 161 -0.44 -1.91 10.35
C GLN A 161 1.03 -2.20 10.70
N TRP A 162 1.29 -3.39 11.25
CA TRP A 162 2.62 -3.90 11.59
C TRP A 162 3.55 -3.96 10.38
N ASN A 163 2.98 -4.20 9.20
CA ASN A 163 3.63 -4.30 7.90
C ASN A 163 4.44 -3.04 7.55
N MET A 164 3.91 -1.87 7.85
CA MET A 164 4.56 -0.59 7.51
C MET A 164 5.90 -0.40 8.22
N LYS A 165 5.97 -0.77 9.51
CA LYS A 165 7.22 -0.70 10.28
C LYS A 165 8.25 -1.70 9.79
N MET A 166 7.80 -2.92 9.45
CA MET A 166 8.68 -4.01 9.02
C MET A 166 9.49 -3.63 7.78
N ILE A 167 8.91 -2.90 6.83
CA ILE A 167 9.53 -2.49 5.57
C ILE A 167 10.11 -1.07 5.59
N GLY A 168 10.15 -0.43 6.78
CA GLY A 168 10.80 0.86 6.99
C GLY A 168 10.01 2.08 6.53
N MET A 169 8.68 2.01 6.45
CA MET A 169 7.85 3.11 5.92
C MET A 169 7.94 4.40 6.72
N GLU A 170 7.96 4.35 8.05
CA GLU A 170 7.99 5.57 8.88
C GLU A 170 9.16 6.50 8.53
N LYS A 171 10.35 5.93 8.24
CA LYS A 171 11.52 6.68 7.80
C LYS A 171 11.46 7.06 6.32
N SER A 172 10.76 6.26 5.52
CA SER A 172 10.59 6.50 4.09
C SER A 172 9.76 7.75 3.82
N TRP A 173 8.74 7.99 4.63
CA TRP A 173 7.89 9.18 4.54
C TRP A 173 8.63 10.49 4.89
N ASP A 174 9.78 10.42 5.57
CA ASP A 174 10.67 11.60 5.74
C ASP A 174 11.39 11.98 4.42
N ILE A 175 11.46 11.04 3.47
CA ILE A 175 12.07 11.27 2.15
C ILE A 175 11.01 11.68 1.13
N THR A 176 9.93 10.89 1.02
CA THR A 176 8.81 11.17 0.12
C THR A 176 7.50 10.56 0.62
N GLU A 177 6.41 11.25 0.37
CA GLU A 177 5.02 10.77 0.54
C GLU A 177 4.43 10.26 -0.80
N GLY A 178 5.23 10.17 -1.84
CA GLY A 178 4.77 9.94 -3.20
C GLY A 178 4.48 11.24 -3.95
N ASP A 179 4.09 11.11 -5.21
CA ASP A 179 3.71 12.22 -6.08
C ASP A 179 2.40 11.94 -6.80
N SER A 180 1.57 12.96 -6.98
CA SER A 180 0.26 12.85 -7.64
C SER A 180 0.34 12.66 -9.15
N SER A 181 1.50 12.87 -9.76
CA SER A 181 1.76 12.55 -11.16
C SER A 181 2.00 11.05 -11.38
N VAL A 182 2.39 10.31 -10.33
CA VAL A 182 2.61 8.85 -10.42
C VAL A 182 1.28 8.11 -10.33
N ILE A 183 0.98 7.36 -11.38
CA ILE A 183 -0.26 6.60 -11.52
C ILE A 183 0.04 5.10 -11.34
N VAL A 184 -0.64 4.47 -10.40
CA VAL A 184 -0.58 3.03 -10.17
C VAL A 184 -1.87 2.39 -10.65
N ALA A 185 -1.80 1.56 -11.68
CA ALA A 185 -2.94 0.77 -12.09
C ALA A 185 -3.07 -0.50 -11.25
N VAL A 186 -4.29 -0.79 -10.82
CA VAL A 186 -4.65 -2.02 -10.12
C VAL A 186 -5.58 -2.81 -11.05
N VAL A 187 -5.02 -3.84 -11.70
CA VAL A 187 -5.76 -4.73 -12.59
C VAL A 187 -6.30 -5.88 -11.75
N ASP A 188 -7.57 -5.76 -11.33
CA ASP A 188 -8.14 -6.58 -10.26
C ASP A 188 -9.68 -6.61 -10.34
N THR A 189 -10.39 -6.78 -9.22
CA THR A 189 -11.86 -6.79 -9.12
C THR A 189 -12.51 -5.41 -9.22
N GLY A 190 -11.72 -4.34 -9.40
CA GLY A 190 -12.14 -2.95 -9.37
C GLY A 190 -11.75 -2.26 -8.05
N VAL A 191 -12.35 -1.11 -7.78
CA VAL A 191 -12.18 -0.36 -6.52
C VAL A 191 -13.55 0.14 -6.07
N ASP A 192 -13.81 0.16 -4.77
CA ASP A 192 -14.97 0.86 -4.22
C ASP A 192 -14.81 2.37 -4.46
N LEU A 193 -15.47 2.86 -5.52
CA LEU A 193 -15.30 4.22 -6.04
C LEU A 193 -15.78 5.30 -5.04
N ASP A 194 -16.66 4.92 -4.13
CA ASP A 194 -17.23 5.80 -3.11
C ASP A 194 -16.53 5.70 -1.74
N HIS A 195 -15.54 4.81 -1.62
CA HIS A 195 -14.81 4.63 -0.36
C HIS A 195 -14.12 5.94 0.06
N PRO A 196 -14.30 6.42 1.31
CA PRO A 196 -13.77 7.71 1.76
C PRO A 196 -12.26 7.84 1.65
N GLU A 197 -11.52 6.71 1.78
CA GLU A 197 -10.07 6.68 1.64
C GLU A 197 -9.57 6.89 0.20
N PHE A 198 -10.44 6.77 -0.79
CA PHE A 198 -10.08 7.03 -2.19
C PHE A 198 -10.56 8.38 -2.71
N LYS A 199 -11.19 9.19 -1.88
CA LYS A 199 -11.64 10.53 -2.30
C LYS A 199 -10.46 11.40 -2.75
N GLY A 200 -10.46 11.73 -4.05
CA GLY A 200 -9.40 12.50 -4.71
C GLY A 200 -8.14 11.70 -5.05
N LYS A 201 -8.19 10.36 -4.92
CA LYS A 201 -7.07 9.44 -5.22
C LYS A 201 -7.22 8.75 -6.56
N LEU A 202 -8.46 8.53 -7.01
CA LEU A 202 -8.75 7.80 -8.23
C LEU A 202 -8.57 8.68 -9.47
N VAL A 203 -8.00 8.11 -10.52
CA VAL A 203 -8.07 8.61 -11.89
C VAL A 203 -9.07 7.79 -12.70
N LYS A 204 -9.30 8.14 -13.97
CA LYS A 204 -10.18 7.36 -14.84
C LYS A 204 -9.73 5.90 -14.88
N GLY A 205 -10.67 5.00 -14.71
CA GLY A 205 -10.49 3.55 -14.82
C GLY A 205 -11.35 2.96 -15.92
N HIS A 206 -11.34 1.62 -16.04
CA HIS A 206 -12.15 0.87 -16.99
C HIS A 206 -12.58 -0.48 -16.42
N ASN A 207 -13.77 -0.93 -16.81
CA ASN A 207 -14.32 -2.24 -16.46
C ASN A 207 -14.40 -3.11 -17.73
N PHE A 208 -13.58 -4.14 -17.80
CA PHE A 208 -13.55 -5.11 -18.91
C PHE A 208 -14.60 -6.19 -18.81
N ILE A 209 -15.27 -6.35 -17.65
CA ILE A 209 -16.30 -7.37 -17.46
C ILE A 209 -17.60 -6.94 -18.17
N ASP A 210 -17.95 -5.66 -18.11
CA ASP A 210 -19.15 -5.10 -18.74
C ASP A 210 -18.84 -4.03 -19.80
N ASN A 211 -17.56 -3.80 -20.09
CA ASN A 211 -17.07 -2.80 -21.03
C ASN A 211 -17.57 -1.38 -20.73
N SER A 212 -17.47 -0.95 -19.47
CA SER A 212 -17.88 0.37 -19.02
C SER A 212 -16.74 1.18 -18.38
N ASP A 213 -16.96 2.47 -18.18
CA ASP A 213 -16.04 3.36 -17.46
C ASP A 213 -16.29 3.35 -15.92
N LYS A 214 -16.97 2.33 -15.39
CA LYS A 214 -17.31 2.18 -13.97
C LYS A 214 -16.67 0.92 -13.39
N PRO A 215 -15.39 0.95 -13.03
CA PRO A 215 -14.69 -0.18 -12.43
C PRO A 215 -15.02 -0.32 -10.93
N GLN A 216 -16.33 -0.34 -10.60
CA GLN A 216 -16.80 -0.55 -9.22
C GLN A 216 -16.49 -1.96 -8.77
N ASP A 217 -15.89 -2.06 -7.57
CA ASP A 217 -15.59 -3.34 -6.94
C ASP A 217 -16.85 -3.94 -6.31
N ASP A 218 -17.11 -5.19 -6.65
CA ASP A 218 -18.22 -6.00 -6.14
C ASP A 218 -17.74 -7.28 -5.41
N ASN A 219 -16.41 -7.38 -5.20
CA ASN A 219 -15.75 -8.48 -4.51
C ASN A 219 -15.04 -8.00 -3.23
N GLY A 220 -14.26 -6.92 -3.31
CA GLY A 220 -13.48 -6.32 -2.22
C GLY A 220 -11.97 -6.52 -2.33
N HIS A 221 -11.49 -7.45 -3.18
CA HIS A 221 -10.07 -7.73 -3.29
C HIS A 221 -9.28 -6.55 -3.87
N GLY A 222 -9.72 -5.97 -4.99
CA GLY A 222 -9.06 -4.83 -5.62
C GLY A 222 -9.12 -3.56 -4.76
N THR A 223 -10.21 -3.35 -4.01
CA THR A 223 -10.32 -2.28 -3.01
C THR A 223 -9.28 -2.44 -1.92
N HIS A 224 -9.08 -3.66 -1.42
CA HIS A 224 -8.09 -3.97 -0.40
C HIS A 224 -6.66 -3.72 -0.90
N VAL A 225 -6.31 -4.24 -2.06
CA VAL A 225 -5.02 -4.04 -2.75
C VAL A 225 -4.73 -2.55 -2.94
N SER A 226 -5.71 -1.79 -3.44
CA SER A 226 -5.59 -0.34 -3.67
C SER A 226 -5.33 0.45 -2.39
N GLY A 227 -5.92 0.04 -1.27
CA GLY A 227 -5.72 0.67 0.03
C GLY A 227 -4.31 0.50 0.57
N VAL A 228 -3.70 -0.69 0.41
CA VAL A 228 -2.29 -0.91 0.77
C VAL A 228 -1.39 0.06 0.00
N ILE A 229 -1.66 0.26 -1.28
CA ILE A 229 -0.87 1.15 -2.14
C ILE A 229 -1.04 2.61 -1.74
N ALA A 230 -2.28 3.11 -1.69
CA ALA A 230 -2.52 4.55 -1.67
C ALA A 230 -3.81 4.99 -0.96
N ALA A 231 -4.28 4.30 0.07
CA ALA A 231 -5.34 4.84 0.93
C ALA A 231 -4.97 6.24 1.41
N LYS A 232 -5.96 7.10 1.58
CA LYS A 232 -5.77 8.47 2.03
C LYS A 232 -5.19 8.46 3.44
N THR A 233 -3.96 8.88 3.56
CA THR A 233 -3.19 8.80 4.80
C THR A 233 -3.22 10.13 5.57
N ASN A 234 -3.05 10.05 6.87
CA ASN A 234 -3.00 11.19 7.78
C ASN A 234 -4.32 11.98 7.82
N ASN A 235 -5.45 11.26 7.77
CA ASN A 235 -6.79 11.80 7.76
C ASN A 235 -7.58 11.54 9.06
N GLY A 236 -6.94 10.86 10.05
CA GLY A 236 -7.51 10.55 11.36
C GLY A 236 -8.45 9.35 11.37
N THR A 237 -8.63 8.67 10.23
CA THR A 237 -9.54 7.51 10.10
C THR A 237 -8.85 6.38 9.35
N GLY A 238 -9.33 5.15 9.52
CA GLY A 238 -8.93 3.99 8.74
C GLY A 238 -7.46 3.65 8.73
N VAL A 239 -6.94 3.36 7.55
CA VAL A 239 -5.58 2.84 7.32
C VAL A 239 -4.71 3.85 6.57
N ALA A 240 -3.40 3.77 6.78
CA ALA A 240 -2.44 4.50 5.99
C ALA A 240 -2.07 3.70 4.73
N GLY A 241 -2.17 4.31 3.55
CA GLY A 241 -1.54 3.81 2.34
C GLY A 241 -0.03 4.10 2.33
N MET A 242 0.74 3.30 1.60
CA MET A 242 2.19 3.51 1.52
C MET A 242 2.56 4.78 0.76
N SER A 243 1.90 5.04 -0.37
CA SER A 243 2.13 6.20 -1.23
C SER A 243 0.98 7.21 -1.09
N TRP A 244 1.17 8.19 -0.20
CA TRP A 244 0.11 9.12 0.21
C TRP A 244 -0.42 9.99 -0.92
N LYS A 245 0.37 10.25 -1.95
CA LYS A 245 0.03 11.19 -3.03
C LYS A 245 -0.22 10.51 -4.37
N SER A 246 0.30 9.31 -4.61
CA SER A 246 0.09 8.59 -5.87
C SER A 246 -1.40 8.37 -6.15
N LYS A 247 -1.72 8.31 -7.42
CA LYS A 247 -3.07 8.05 -7.91
C LYS A 247 -3.27 6.57 -8.20
N ILE A 248 -4.49 6.10 -7.99
CA ILE A 248 -4.92 4.75 -8.36
C ILE A 248 -5.74 4.83 -9.64
N MET A 249 -5.38 4.00 -10.60
CA MET A 249 -6.15 3.73 -11.82
C MET A 249 -6.83 2.37 -11.64
N PRO A 250 -8.14 2.34 -11.31
CA PRO A 250 -8.85 1.09 -11.14
C PRO A 250 -9.15 0.45 -12.49
N VAL A 251 -8.72 -0.81 -12.67
CA VAL A 251 -8.96 -1.60 -13.89
C VAL A 251 -9.61 -2.90 -13.49
N LYS A 252 -10.93 -2.98 -13.70
CA LYS A 252 -11.69 -4.18 -13.36
C LYS A 252 -11.60 -5.18 -14.50
N ALA A 253 -10.82 -6.23 -14.29
CA ALA A 253 -10.64 -7.36 -15.20
C ALA A 253 -11.02 -8.71 -14.55
N ILE A 254 -11.53 -8.65 -13.31
CA ILE A 254 -11.95 -9.79 -12.50
C ILE A 254 -13.38 -9.54 -12.03
N GLY A 255 -14.21 -10.57 -12.12
CA GLY A 255 -15.63 -10.53 -11.73
C GLY A 255 -15.84 -10.59 -10.22
N ALA A 256 -17.11 -10.47 -9.81
CA ALA A 256 -17.54 -10.54 -8.40
C ALA A 256 -17.19 -11.88 -7.72
N ASP A 257 -17.09 -12.95 -8.48
CA ASP A 257 -16.70 -14.29 -8.02
C ASP A 257 -15.18 -14.44 -7.76
N GLY A 258 -14.39 -13.40 -8.06
CA GLY A 258 -12.94 -13.42 -7.91
C GLY A 258 -12.21 -14.10 -9.07
N SER A 259 -12.88 -14.39 -10.19
CA SER A 259 -12.27 -14.98 -11.37
C SER A 259 -12.20 -13.98 -12.54
N GLY A 260 -11.15 -14.09 -13.36
CA GLY A 260 -10.95 -13.28 -14.55
C GLY A 260 -10.25 -14.06 -15.66
N SER A 261 -10.57 -13.77 -16.93
CA SER A 261 -9.89 -14.40 -18.03
C SER A 261 -8.49 -13.80 -18.23
N ALA A 262 -7.53 -14.62 -18.66
CA ALA A 262 -6.20 -14.13 -19.04
C ALA A 262 -6.28 -13.07 -20.15
N TYR A 263 -7.32 -13.10 -20.98
CA TYR A 263 -7.56 -12.11 -22.03
C TYR A 263 -7.97 -10.77 -21.44
N ASP A 264 -8.94 -10.71 -20.52
CA ASP A 264 -9.41 -9.47 -19.90
C ASP A 264 -8.29 -8.82 -19.09
N ILE A 265 -7.49 -9.62 -18.37
CA ILE A 265 -6.31 -9.15 -17.65
C ILE A 265 -5.28 -8.56 -18.63
N ALA A 266 -5.01 -9.23 -19.76
CA ALA A 266 -4.13 -8.72 -20.79
C ALA A 266 -4.64 -7.40 -21.40
N GLN A 267 -5.95 -7.29 -21.70
CA GLN A 267 -6.57 -6.05 -22.14
C GLN A 267 -6.44 -4.94 -21.09
N GLY A 268 -6.62 -5.28 -19.82
CA GLY A 268 -6.41 -4.35 -18.70
C GLY A 268 -4.98 -3.82 -18.64
N ILE A 269 -3.97 -4.67 -18.85
CA ILE A 269 -2.56 -4.26 -18.89
C ILE A 269 -2.29 -3.31 -20.06
N TYR A 270 -2.76 -3.63 -21.27
CA TYR A 270 -2.64 -2.74 -22.44
C TYR A 270 -3.28 -1.40 -22.16
N TRP A 271 -4.54 -1.43 -21.71
CA TRP A 271 -5.30 -0.20 -21.45
C TRP A 271 -4.61 0.68 -20.39
N ALA A 272 -4.20 0.10 -19.26
CA ALA A 272 -3.50 0.83 -18.21
C ALA A 272 -2.20 1.47 -18.71
N THR A 273 -1.43 0.73 -19.52
CA THR A 273 -0.19 1.22 -20.14
C THR A 273 -0.45 2.42 -21.05
N ASP A 274 -1.46 2.33 -21.93
CA ASP A 274 -1.80 3.38 -22.89
C ASP A 274 -2.44 4.60 -22.23
N HIS A 275 -2.96 4.46 -21.00
CA HIS A 275 -3.52 5.55 -20.20
C HIS A 275 -2.57 6.10 -19.14
N GLY A 276 -1.28 5.78 -19.24
CA GLY A 276 -0.22 6.43 -18.48
C GLY A 276 0.03 5.86 -17.09
N ALA A 277 -0.20 4.56 -16.89
CA ALA A 277 0.23 3.90 -15.67
C ALA A 277 1.77 3.82 -15.60
N ASP A 278 2.36 4.23 -14.47
CA ASP A 278 3.80 4.10 -14.19
C ASP A 278 4.14 2.72 -13.62
N VAL A 279 3.19 2.18 -12.84
CA VAL A 279 3.30 0.87 -12.18
C VAL A 279 1.97 0.14 -12.32
N ILE A 280 2.03 -1.16 -12.60
CA ILE A 280 0.84 -2.03 -12.65
C ILE A 280 0.94 -3.11 -11.59
N ASN A 281 -0.08 -3.21 -10.73
CA ASN A 281 -0.26 -4.26 -9.75
C ASN A 281 -1.11 -5.40 -10.32
N LEU A 282 -0.61 -6.62 -10.21
CA LEU A 282 -1.26 -7.86 -10.67
C LEU A 282 -1.34 -8.85 -9.52
N SER A 283 -2.30 -8.65 -8.61
CA SER A 283 -2.54 -9.55 -7.48
C SER A 283 -3.33 -10.79 -7.89
N VAL A 284 -2.94 -11.41 -9.01
CA VAL A 284 -3.62 -12.53 -9.68
C VAL A 284 -2.60 -13.53 -10.20
N GLY A 285 -3.02 -14.77 -10.42
CA GLY A 285 -2.13 -15.77 -11.01
C GLY A 285 -2.82 -17.04 -11.50
N ASN A 286 -2.11 -17.75 -12.40
CA ASN A 286 -2.47 -19.07 -12.89
C ASN A 286 -1.19 -19.86 -13.20
N TYR A 287 -1.25 -21.17 -13.11
CA TYR A 287 -0.10 -22.07 -13.36
C TYR A 287 0.15 -22.36 -14.84
N THR A 288 -0.71 -21.89 -15.73
CA THR A 288 -0.56 -22.03 -17.17
C THR A 288 -0.19 -20.70 -17.79
N SER A 289 0.92 -20.68 -18.54
CA SER A 289 1.34 -19.51 -19.30
C SER A 289 0.35 -19.21 -20.43
N SER A 290 -0.09 -17.94 -20.51
CA SER A 290 -0.91 -17.42 -21.61
C SER A 290 -0.06 -16.57 -22.53
N ALA A 291 -0.10 -16.84 -23.85
CA ALA A 291 0.61 -16.04 -24.84
C ALA A 291 0.13 -14.58 -24.86
N ALA A 292 -1.20 -14.36 -24.78
CA ALA A 292 -1.78 -13.01 -24.73
C ALA A 292 -1.34 -12.22 -23.48
N LEU A 293 -1.33 -12.86 -22.31
CA LEU A 293 -0.90 -12.22 -21.08
C LEU A 293 0.61 -11.91 -21.10
N LYS A 294 1.42 -12.82 -21.64
CA LYS A 294 2.86 -12.61 -21.82
C LYS A 294 3.16 -11.43 -22.74
N GLU A 295 2.45 -11.36 -23.86
CA GLU A 295 2.60 -10.24 -24.82
C GLU A 295 2.22 -8.90 -24.18
N ALA A 296 1.13 -8.83 -23.42
CA ALA A 296 0.70 -7.64 -22.70
C ALA A 296 1.73 -7.20 -21.64
N CYS A 297 2.29 -8.14 -20.87
CA CYS A 297 3.35 -7.85 -19.91
C CYS A 297 4.60 -7.31 -20.62
N LYS A 298 5.01 -7.93 -21.71
CA LYS A 298 6.14 -7.43 -22.51
C LYS A 298 5.88 -6.04 -23.06
N TYR A 299 4.68 -5.77 -23.59
CA TYR A 299 4.30 -4.45 -24.09
C TYR A 299 4.44 -3.37 -23.01
N ALA A 300 3.89 -3.60 -21.83
CA ALA A 300 3.98 -2.66 -20.71
C ALA A 300 5.44 -2.43 -20.27
N TYR A 301 6.23 -3.51 -20.20
CA TYR A 301 7.64 -3.42 -19.86
C TYR A 301 8.43 -2.59 -20.90
N ASP A 302 8.21 -2.81 -22.19
CA ASP A 302 8.85 -2.06 -23.28
C ASP A 302 8.45 -0.56 -23.27
N LYS A 303 7.28 -0.23 -22.71
CA LYS A 303 6.81 1.13 -22.45
C LYS A 303 7.31 1.72 -21.12
N ASN A 304 8.27 1.09 -20.49
CA ASN A 304 8.85 1.53 -19.23
C ASN A 304 7.91 1.46 -18.00
N VAL A 305 6.83 0.69 -18.05
CA VAL A 305 5.96 0.44 -16.90
C VAL A 305 6.60 -0.61 -16.00
N VAL A 306 6.50 -0.44 -14.68
CA VAL A 306 6.91 -1.46 -13.70
C VAL A 306 5.76 -2.41 -13.45
N LEU A 307 5.96 -3.70 -13.71
CA LEU A 307 4.96 -4.74 -13.47
C LEU A 307 5.31 -5.51 -12.20
N VAL A 308 4.35 -5.66 -11.30
CA VAL A 308 4.52 -6.41 -10.04
C VAL A 308 3.39 -7.42 -9.91
N ALA A 309 3.71 -8.68 -9.60
CA ALA A 309 2.71 -9.73 -9.48
C ALA A 309 2.92 -10.63 -8.24
N ALA A 310 1.81 -11.15 -7.73
CA ALA A 310 1.77 -12.11 -6.63
C ALA A 310 2.27 -13.48 -7.08
N SER A 311 3.12 -14.15 -6.26
CA SER A 311 3.70 -15.46 -6.60
C SER A 311 2.70 -16.63 -6.55
N GLY A 312 1.57 -16.50 -5.84
CA GLY A 312 0.56 -17.53 -5.63
C GLY A 312 0.47 -18.02 -4.19
N ASN A 313 -0.62 -18.76 -3.86
CA ASN A 313 -0.99 -19.09 -2.47
C ASN A 313 -1.21 -20.59 -2.21
N ASP A 314 -0.54 -21.47 -2.95
CA ASP A 314 -0.74 -22.92 -2.86
C ASP A 314 0.46 -23.66 -2.26
N ALA A 315 1.39 -22.92 -1.60
CA ALA A 315 2.64 -23.48 -1.04
C ALA A 315 3.42 -24.33 -2.06
N SER A 316 3.43 -23.90 -3.34
CA SER A 316 3.94 -24.63 -4.48
C SER A 316 5.16 -23.96 -5.10
N SER A 317 6.08 -24.78 -5.63
CA SER A 317 7.20 -24.32 -6.46
C SER A 317 6.84 -24.20 -7.95
N GLN A 318 5.62 -24.54 -8.33
CA GLN A 318 5.17 -24.42 -9.71
C GLN A 318 5.11 -22.93 -10.10
N PRO A 319 5.74 -22.54 -11.23
CA PRO A 319 5.68 -21.16 -11.69
C PRO A 319 4.26 -20.67 -11.91
N SER A 320 3.90 -19.55 -11.29
CA SER A 320 2.61 -18.87 -11.46
C SER A 320 2.76 -17.67 -12.38
N TYR A 321 1.85 -17.48 -13.30
CA TYR A 321 1.85 -16.39 -14.28
C TYR A 321 0.73 -15.40 -13.98
N PRO A 322 1.02 -14.09 -14.07
CA PRO A 322 2.16 -13.44 -14.75
C PRO A 322 3.47 -13.34 -13.94
N ALA A 323 3.50 -13.68 -12.65
CA ALA A 323 4.68 -13.51 -11.78
C ALA A 323 5.96 -14.16 -12.33
N ALA A 324 5.83 -15.29 -13.03
CA ALA A 324 6.98 -16.01 -13.60
C ALA A 324 7.44 -15.50 -14.99
N TYR A 325 6.86 -14.41 -15.52
CA TYR A 325 7.40 -13.79 -16.72
C TYR A 325 8.60 -12.90 -16.38
N PRO A 326 9.65 -12.90 -17.24
CA PRO A 326 10.88 -12.12 -16.94
C PRO A 326 10.68 -10.60 -16.86
N GLU A 327 9.61 -10.08 -17.43
CA GLU A 327 9.23 -8.67 -17.43
C GLU A 327 8.52 -8.24 -16.14
N VAL A 328 8.16 -9.20 -15.27
CA VAL A 328 7.31 -8.99 -14.10
C VAL A 328 8.08 -9.27 -12.83
N MET A 329 7.97 -8.40 -11.84
CA MET A 329 8.56 -8.60 -10.52
C MET A 329 7.66 -9.48 -9.67
N SER A 330 8.14 -10.66 -9.30
CA SER A 330 7.41 -11.65 -8.50
C SER A 330 7.57 -11.44 -7.01
N VAL A 331 6.45 -11.49 -6.27
CA VAL A 331 6.42 -11.19 -4.84
C VAL A 331 5.86 -12.35 -4.02
N ALA A 332 6.68 -12.89 -3.12
CA ALA A 332 6.29 -13.86 -2.09
C ALA A 332 5.79 -13.15 -0.81
N ALA A 333 5.08 -13.89 0.03
CA ALA A 333 4.52 -13.37 1.27
C ALA A 333 5.33 -13.80 2.50
N VAL A 334 5.52 -12.85 3.45
CA VAL A 334 6.03 -13.14 4.81
C VAL A 334 5.01 -12.74 5.87
N ASP A 335 5.12 -13.40 7.03
CA ASP A 335 4.39 -13.10 8.24
C ASP A 335 5.06 -11.99 9.08
N HIS A 336 4.46 -11.67 10.24
CA HIS A 336 4.98 -10.67 11.19
C HIS A 336 6.32 -11.05 11.84
N ASN A 337 6.77 -12.31 11.74
CA ASN A 337 8.06 -12.79 12.20
C ASN A 337 9.10 -12.84 11.07
N ARG A 338 8.80 -12.33 9.88
CA ARG A 338 9.61 -12.39 8.66
C ARG A 338 9.82 -13.82 8.12
N LYS A 339 8.97 -14.76 8.51
CA LYS A 339 8.96 -16.10 7.95
C LYS A 339 8.11 -16.13 6.70
N GLN A 340 8.49 -16.95 5.74
CA GLN A 340 7.62 -17.24 4.60
C GLN A 340 6.24 -17.67 5.11
N ALA A 341 5.19 -17.08 4.57
CA ALA A 341 3.82 -17.48 4.90
C ALA A 341 3.57 -18.91 4.41
N ASP A 342 2.87 -19.72 5.22
CA ASP A 342 2.67 -21.14 4.93
C ASP A 342 1.99 -21.41 3.58
N PHE A 343 1.19 -20.46 3.11
CA PHE A 343 0.53 -20.52 1.81
C PHE A 343 1.39 -20.01 0.64
N SER A 344 2.46 -19.22 0.93
CA SER A 344 3.20 -18.53 -0.15
C SER A 344 3.85 -19.51 -1.10
N ASN A 345 3.63 -19.32 -2.40
CA ASN A 345 4.41 -19.99 -3.42
C ASN A 345 5.88 -19.54 -3.36
N TYR A 346 6.75 -20.42 -3.82
CA TYR A 346 8.20 -20.26 -3.83
C TYR A 346 8.79 -20.77 -5.16
N GLY A 347 10.08 -20.56 -5.37
CA GLY A 347 10.80 -21.03 -6.56
C GLY A 347 11.72 -19.98 -7.16
N ASN A 348 12.49 -20.37 -8.15
CA ASN A 348 13.48 -19.49 -8.79
C ASN A 348 12.90 -18.22 -9.44
N TYR A 349 11.61 -18.21 -9.69
CA TYR A 349 10.89 -17.05 -10.27
C TYR A 349 10.55 -15.97 -9.24
N VAL A 350 10.66 -16.26 -7.95
CA VAL A 350 10.42 -15.25 -6.89
C VAL A 350 11.55 -14.24 -6.88
N ASP A 351 11.22 -12.95 -6.90
CA ASP A 351 12.20 -11.86 -6.86
C ASP A 351 12.41 -11.31 -5.46
N VAL A 352 11.34 -11.00 -4.74
CA VAL A 352 11.40 -10.45 -3.38
C VAL A 352 10.23 -10.95 -2.55
N ALA A 353 10.31 -10.72 -1.25
CA ALA A 353 9.24 -10.98 -0.31
C ALA A 353 8.72 -9.66 0.31
N ALA A 354 7.44 -9.64 0.68
CA ALA A 354 6.81 -8.53 1.37
C ALA A 354 5.77 -9.04 2.37
N PRO A 355 5.30 -8.20 3.34
CA PRO A 355 4.27 -8.59 4.29
C PRO A 355 2.99 -9.02 3.59
N GLY A 356 2.48 -10.22 3.92
CA GLY A 356 1.30 -10.79 3.26
C GLY A 356 0.33 -11.51 4.19
N VAL A 357 0.52 -11.45 5.53
CA VAL A 357 -0.34 -12.12 6.50
C VAL A 357 -1.07 -11.08 7.34
N ASP A 358 -2.38 -11.19 7.47
CA ASP A 358 -3.23 -10.29 8.26
C ASP A 358 -2.96 -8.80 7.97
N ILE A 359 -2.95 -8.45 6.70
CA ILE A 359 -2.68 -7.09 6.23
C ILE A 359 -3.96 -6.26 6.28
N PRO A 360 -4.03 -5.24 7.15
CA PRO A 360 -5.21 -4.37 7.23
C PRO A 360 -5.22 -3.37 6.08
N SER A 361 -6.38 -3.22 5.44
CA SER A 361 -6.60 -2.26 4.36
C SER A 361 -8.08 -1.91 4.21
N THR A 362 -8.39 -1.04 3.25
CA THR A 362 -9.76 -0.70 2.83
C THR A 362 -10.50 -1.92 2.31
N TYR A 363 -11.82 -1.92 2.43
CA TYR A 363 -12.70 -2.96 1.89
C TYR A 363 -13.96 -2.33 1.31
N ILE A 364 -14.74 -3.08 0.52
CA ILE A 364 -15.98 -2.56 -0.09
C ILE A 364 -16.97 -2.05 0.96
N TYR A 365 -17.87 -1.16 0.53
CA TYR A 365 -18.89 -0.49 1.36
C TYR A 365 -18.33 0.46 2.41
N GLY A 366 -17.15 1.05 2.15
CA GLY A 366 -16.49 1.96 3.08
C GLY A 366 -15.92 1.28 4.33
N ASP A 367 -15.83 -0.06 4.31
CA ASP A 367 -15.30 -0.88 5.41
C ASP A 367 -13.77 -1.09 5.32
N TYR A 368 -13.23 -1.79 6.33
CA TYR A 368 -11.83 -2.21 6.40
C TYR A 368 -11.77 -3.71 6.72
N ALA A 369 -10.75 -4.38 6.18
CA ALA A 369 -10.53 -5.81 6.45
C ALA A 369 -9.03 -6.12 6.57
N ALA A 370 -8.69 -7.17 7.31
CA ALA A 370 -7.36 -7.77 7.28
C ALA A 370 -7.42 -9.03 6.40
N LEU A 371 -6.58 -9.07 5.37
CA LEU A 371 -6.48 -10.19 4.44
C LEU A 371 -5.08 -10.81 4.45
N SER A 372 -5.00 -12.09 4.08
CA SER A 372 -3.74 -12.81 3.93
C SER A 372 -3.61 -13.35 2.51
N GLY A 373 -2.43 -13.23 1.92
CA GLY A 373 -2.13 -13.70 0.57
C GLY A 373 -0.89 -13.03 -0.02
N THR A 374 -0.27 -13.65 -1.01
CA THR A 374 0.73 -12.97 -1.86
C THR A 374 0.11 -11.78 -2.61
N SER A 375 -1.21 -11.80 -2.79
CA SER A 375 -2.01 -10.66 -3.27
C SER A 375 -1.93 -9.43 -2.37
N MET A 376 -1.66 -9.59 -1.07
CA MET A 376 -1.46 -8.48 -0.12
C MET A 376 0.03 -8.10 -0.02
N ALA A 377 0.94 -9.02 -0.31
CA ALA A 377 2.37 -8.74 -0.41
C ALA A 377 2.71 -7.91 -1.67
N CYS A 378 2.12 -8.24 -2.81
CA CYS A 378 2.31 -7.58 -4.10
C CYS A 378 2.13 -6.05 -4.04
N PRO A 379 1.04 -5.48 -3.49
CA PRO A 379 0.84 -4.04 -3.43
C PRO A 379 1.88 -3.28 -2.59
N HIS A 380 2.56 -3.93 -1.65
CA HIS A 380 3.67 -3.29 -0.93
C HIS A 380 4.85 -3.00 -1.87
N VAL A 381 5.19 -3.95 -2.74
CA VAL A 381 6.24 -3.78 -3.75
C VAL A 381 5.82 -2.78 -4.82
N THR A 382 4.57 -2.85 -5.25
CA THR A 382 3.96 -1.89 -6.17
C THR A 382 4.05 -0.46 -5.63
N ALA A 383 3.67 -0.26 -4.37
CA ALA A 383 3.76 1.04 -3.71
C ALA A 383 5.22 1.51 -3.55
N MET A 384 6.15 0.60 -3.25
CA MET A 384 7.58 0.92 -3.21
C MET A 384 8.07 1.41 -4.58
N ALA A 385 7.68 0.74 -5.67
CA ALA A 385 8.01 1.17 -7.03
C ALA A 385 7.44 2.56 -7.33
N SER A 386 6.20 2.87 -6.90
CA SER A 386 5.59 4.19 -7.07
C SER A 386 6.32 5.28 -6.29
N LEU A 387 6.79 4.99 -5.07
CA LEU A 387 7.61 5.92 -4.28
C LEU A 387 8.97 6.18 -4.92
N ILE A 388 9.61 5.16 -5.50
CA ILE A 388 10.87 5.30 -6.26
C ILE A 388 10.64 6.22 -7.47
N ARG A 389 9.57 5.99 -8.25
CA ARG A 389 9.18 6.85 -9.38
C ARG A 389 8.89 8.29 -8.95
N SER A 390 8.33 8.49 -7.76
CA SER A 390 8.06 9.83 -7.21
C SER A 390 9.34 10.63 -6.91
N VAL A 391 10.43 9.93 -6.55
CA VAL A 391 11.72 10.57 -6.27
C VAL A 391 12.58 10.72 -7.54
N ASN A 392 12.49 9.75 -8.46
CA ASN A 392 13.21 9.75 -9.72
C ASN A 392 12.28 9.27 -10.85
N PRO A 393 11.51 10.18 -11.49
CA PRO A 393 10.57 9.83 -12.56
C PRO A 393 11.24 9.24 -13.81
N ASP A 394 12.49 9.61 -14.08
CA ASP A 394 13.23 9.19 -15.26
C ASP A 394 13.90 7.80 -15.11
N MET A 395 13.90 7.24 -13.89
CA MET A 395 14.48 5.91 -13.62
C MET A 395 13.76 4.84 -14.45
N LYS A 396 14.49 4.04 -15.19
CA LYS A 396 13.93 2.95 -16.01
C LYS A 396 13.32 1.86 -15.13
N ASN A 397 12.28 1.18 -15.63
CA ASN A 397 11.65 0.07 -14.93
C ASN A 397 12.66 -1.01 -14.49
N SER A 398 13.61 -1.38 -15.35
CA SER A 398 14.68 -2.33 -15.01
C SER A 398 15.61 -1.84 -13.89
N GLU A 399 15.80 -0.52 -13.76
CA GLU A 399 16.58 0.09 -12.68
C GLU A 399 15.79 0.11 -11.36
N VAL A 400 14.49 0.41 -11.43
CA VAL A 400 13.57 0.30 -10.28
C VAL A 400 13.58 -1.11 -9.72
N ILE A 401 13.40 -2.12 -10.57
CA ILE A 401 13.42 -3.55 -10.19
C ILE A 401 14.76 -3.90 -9.53
N LYS A 402 15.88 -3.57 -10.17
CA LYS A 402 17.23 -3.83 -9.62
C LYS A 402 17.47 -3.10 -8.30
N LEU A 403 16.95 -1.89 -8.14
CA LEU A 403 17.09 -1.15 -6.89
C LEU A 403 16.34 -1.85 -5.76
N ILE A 404 15.09 -2.27 -6.00
CA ILE A 404 14.29 -3.01 -5.02
C ILE A 404 15.01 -4.30 -4.60
N GLN A 405 15.48 -5.10 -5.57
CA GLN A 405 16.25 -6.34 -5.31
C GLN A 405 17.52 -6.07 -4.50
N LYS A 406 18.32 -5.06 -4.87
CA LYS A 406 19.61 -4.76 -4.22
C LYS A 406 19.50 -4.18 -2.81
N THR A 407 18.33 -3.63 -2.46
CA THR A 407 18.10 -3.01 -1.15
C THR A 407 17.23 -3.87 -0.25
N ALA A 408 16.80 -5.03 -0.71
CA ALA A 408 16.11 -6.02 0.09
C ALA A 408 16.98 -6.50 1.27
N VAL A 409 16.34 -6.84 2.37
CA VAL A 409 16.99 -7.47 3.52
C VAL A 409 17.01 -8.97 3.27
N ASP A 410 18.19 -9.51 3.11
CA ASP A 410 18.40 -10.94 2.87
C ASP A 410 17.77 -11.77 4.01
N LEU A 411 16.97 -12.74 3.65
CA LEU A 411 16.32 -13.69 4.55
C LEU A 411 16.57 -15.10 4.06
N GLY A 412 16.64 -16.06 4.99
CA GLY A 412 16.91 -17.45 4.66
C GLY A 412 18.39 -17.71 4.34
N PRO A 413 18.72 -18.60 3.40
CA PRO A 413 20.08 -18.83 2.93
C PRO A 413 20.67 -17.57 2.28
N PRO A 414 21.98 -17.29 2.45
CA PRO A 414 22.58 -16.08 1.90
C PRO A 414 22.43 -15.94 0.39
N GLY A 415 21.97 -14.76 -0.08
CA GLY A 415 21.78 -14.45 -1.49
C GLY A 415 20.35 -14.72 -1.95
N LYS A 416 20.15 -14.84 -3.28
CA LYS A 416 18.82 -15.14 -3.82
C LYS A 416 18.44 -16.59 -3.53
N ASP A 417 17.32 -16.82 -2.86
CA ASP A 417 16.75 -18.13 -2.59
C ASP A 417 15.29 -18.27 -3.15
N GLU A 418 14.76 -19.49 -3.07
CA GLU A 418 13.44 -19.79 -3.65
C GLU A 418 12.27 -19.27 -2.79
N ALA A 419 12.45 -19.05 -1.49
CA ALA A 419 11.39 -18.66 -0.56
C ALA A 419 11.19 -17.14 -0.53
N TYR A 420 12.29 -16.39 -0.55
CA TYR A 420 12.29 -14.95 -0.35
C TYR A 420 12.82 -14.15 -1.55
N GLY A 421 13.31 -14.83 -2.60
CA GLY A 421 14.02 -14.17 -3.68
C GLY A 421 15.28 -13.48 -3.17
N TYR A 422 15.45 -12.18 -3.41
CA TYR A 422 16.51 -11.34 -2.84
C TYR A 422 16.26 -10.89 -1.40
N GLY A 423 15.12 -11.29 -0.80
CA GLY A 423 14.76 -11.00 0.58
C GLY A 423 13.57 -10.05 0.74
N LEU A 424 13.36 -9.61 1.98
CA LEU A 424 12.28 -8.70 2.35
C LEU A 424 12.56 -7.28 1.84
N ILE A 425 11.59 -6.67 1.18
CA ILE A 425 11.71 -5.28 0.71
C ILE A 425 12.04 -4.31 1.86
N ASN A 426 12.87 -3.32 1.55
CA ASN A 426 13.22 -2.23 2.47
C ASN A 426 13.08 -0.87 1.76
N VAL A 427 11.93 -0.25 1.95
CA VAL A 427 11.58 1.00 1.26
C VAL A 427 12.55 2.13 1.64
N ASN A 428 12.90 2.24 2.93
CA ASN A 428 13.81 3.28 3.38
C ASN A 428 15.22 3.14 2.78
N ALA A 429 15.73 1.92 2.67
CA ALA A 429 17.05 1.70 2.08
C ALA A 429 17.10 2.13 0.60
N ALA A 430 16.06 1.79 -0.18
CA ALA A 430 15.97 2.18 -1.58
C ALA A 430 15.89 3.70 -1.77
N LEU A 431 14.99 4.36 -1.05
CA LEU A 431 14.80 5.81 -1.16
C LEU A 431 16.03 6.58 -0.66
N SER A 432 16.65 6.13 0.43
CA SER A 432 17.88 6.73 0.96
C SER A 432 19.03 6.63 -0.04
N LYS A 433 19.12 5.51 -0.77
CA LYS A 433 20.16 5.31 -1.80
C LYS A 433 19.98 6.29 -2.96
N ILE A 434 18.76 6.48 -3.48
CA ILE A 434 18.49 7.47 -4.53
C ILE A 434 18.87 8.87 -4.05
N LYS A 435 18.49 9.24 -2.82
CA LYS A 435 18.81 10.56 -2.25
C LYS A 435 20.32 10.78 -2.11
N ALA A 436 21.08 9.76 -1.71
CA ALA A 436 22.54 9.84 -1.61
C ALA A 436 23.18 10.02 -2.98
N GLU A 437 22.74 9.27 -3.99
CA GLU A 437 23.25 9.38 -5.38
C GLU A 437 22.95 10.75 -5.98
N ALA A 438 21.77 11.33 -5.73
CA ALA A 438 21.44 12.69 -6.15
C ALA A 438 22.29 13.77 -5.47
N GLY A 439 22.70 13.56 -4.20
CA GLY A 439 23.57 14.49 -3.46
C GLY A 439 25.06 14.41 -3.84
N THR A 440 25.47 13.34 -4.51
CA THR A 440 26.87 13.13 -4.98
C THR A 440 27.09 13.50 -6.45
N ALA A 441 26.02 13.82 -7.20
CA ALA A 441 26.15 14.32 -8.54
C ALA A 441 26.89 15.68 -8.49
N PRO A 442 28.02 15.89 -9.25
CA PRO A 442 28.70 17.17 -9.27
C PRO A 442 27.70 18.24 -9.72
N ALA A 443 27.65 19.33 -8.96
CA ALA A 443 26.86 20.49 -9.35
C ALA A 443 27.22 20.85 -10.79
N GLN A 444 26.32 20.61 -11.73
CA GLN A 444 26.49 21.13 -13.09
C GLN A 444 26.47 22.64 -12.97
N THR A 445 27.66 23.25 -12.96
CA THR A 445 27.87 24.69 -13.16
C THR A 445 27.63 25.00 -14.64
N GLY A 446 26.41 24.81 -15.06
CA GLY A 446 25.91 25.27 -16.35
C GLY A 446 24.75 26.21 -16.06
N ALA A 447 24.97 27.50 -16.29
CA ALA A 447 23.93 28.49 -16.24
C ALA A 447 22.77 28.04 -17.16
N VAL A 448 21.73 27.53 -16.59
CA VAL A 448 20.46 27.28 -17.30
C VAL A 448 19.81 28.64 -17.48
N THR A 449 20.06 29.26 -18.61
CA THR A 449 19.18 30.32 -19.06
C THR A 449 17.78 29.74 -19.24
N PRO A 450 16.76 30.30 -18.59
CA PRO A 450 15.39 29.83 -18.78
C PRO A 450 14.98 30.12 -20.22
N LYS A 451 14.89 29.10 -21.04
CA LYS A 451 14.19 29.19 -22.33
C LYS A 451 12.69 29.26 -22.04
N HIS A 452 12.21 30.44 -21.71
CA HIS A 452 10.81 30.78 -21.86
C HIS A 452 10.48 30.82 -23.35
N THR A 453 10.03 29.69 -23.90
CA THR A 453 9.34 29.67 -25.18
C THR A 453 7.83 29.79 -24.94
N LEU A 454 7.40 30.95 -24.49
CA LEU A 454 5.99 31.39 -24.51
C LEU A 454 5.60 31.88 -25.93
N GLY A 455 6.39 31.62 -26.98
CA GLY A 455 6.13 32.04 -28.34
C GLY A 455 5.36 31.07 -29.24
N GLY A 456 5.29 29.78 -28.88
CA GLY A 456 4.76 28.75 -29.81
C GLY A 456 3.23 28.58 -29.80
N LEU A 457 2.54 28.97 -28.77
CA LEU A 457 1.07 28.79 -28.64
C LEU A 457 0.29 30.00 -29.16
N TRP A 458 0.87 31.21 -29.11
CA TRP A 458 0.21 32.44 -29.62
C TRP A 458 0.23 32.53 -31.14
N HIS A 459 1.24 31.97 -31.80
CA HIS A 459 1.32 32.01 -33.29
C HIS A 459 0.30 31.07 -33.97
N LYS A 460 -0.07 29.97 -33.32
CA LYS A 460 -1.15 29.06 -33.79
C LYS A 460 -2.56 29.61 -33.53
N PHE A 461 -2.72 30.53 -32.59
CA PHE A 461 -4.03 31.14 -32.30
C PHE A 461 -4.33 32.33 -33.23
N LEU A 462 -3.32 33.08 -33.65
CA LEU A 462 -3.46 34.23 -34.53
C LEU A 462 -3.63 33.85 -36.01
N THR A 463 -3.10 32.70 -36.44
CA THR A 463 -3.27 32.21 -37.83
C THR A 463 -4.67 31.61 -38.07
N LYS A 464 -5.44 31.31 -37.03
CA LYS A 464 -6.81 30.82 -37.16
C LYS A 464 -7.89 31.93 -37.18
N LEU A 465 -7.48 33.18 -36.92
CA LEU A 465 -8.38 34.34 -36.93
C LEU A 465 -8.27 35.20 -38.22
N GLN A 466 -7.39 34.84 -39.16
CA GLN A 466 -7.17 35.63 -40.39
C GLN A 466 -7.73 35.01 -41.68
N PHE A 467 -8.37 33.85 -41.64
CA PHE A 467 -9.10 33.29 -42.77
C PHE A 467 -10.47 32.76 -42.32
N GLY A 468 -11.40 33.67 -42.23
CA GLY A 468 -12.82 33.40 -42.09
C GLY A 468 -13.58 34.33 -43.02
N PHE A 469 -13.80 33.88 -44.22
CA PHE A 469 -14.93 34.18 -45.06
C PHE A 469 -15.45 32.88 -45.65
#